data_07d7ceea71b413bb63e0b50b5decb0c9
#
_entry.id   07d7ceea71b413bb63e0b50b5decb0c9
#
_cell.length_a   1.000
_cell.length_b   1.000
_cell.length_c   1.000
_cell.angle_alpha   90.00
_cell.angle_beta   90.00
_cell.angle_gamma   90.00
#
_symmetry.space_group_name_H-M   'P 1'
#
loop_
_entity.id
_entity.type
_entity.pdbx_description
1 polymer ?
#
loop_
_entity_poly.entity_id
_entity_poly.type
_entity_poly.pdbx_seq_one_letter_code
_entity_poly.pdbx_strand_id
1 'polypeptide(L)'
;MKKIVLLLTLCSIGVCASAGIMIYPKYLSLDDKTKSAEVTLINSSALESSNYRVTLSYKKQNPDGSYTEVTNEEEIPADSVTKILRYSPRSVMLKPSKSQTVRVLKRIPEGLEPGDYVGYITFTEVLLEKAATKENLDPKAFSVKLTPIPSFSIPIFVRYKVKENAHVSLETKGLVTKEGITSLSVVMKRQEQAKSKGPRLVARGDLSVWDGDQMIGYIKGRYMLPATDTLETQMPLYIPDAITNKEGQKENKYLTADELKGKTLKVLFTQANDEQLQKDKVLAQTEIKL
;
A
#
# COMPACT_ATOMS: atom_id res chain seq x y z
N MET A 1 -43.54 47.30 -24.70
CA MET A 1 -43.08 45.94 -25.04
C MET A 1 -41.61 45.83 -24.67
N LYS A 2 -41.34 45.29 -23.46
CA LYS A 2 -39.93 45.12 -22.96
C LYS A 2 -39.47 43.73 -23.34
N LYS A 3 -38.45 43.64 -24.18
CA LYS A 3 -37.80 42.39 -24.52
C LYS A 3 -36.86 41.97 -23.37
N ILE A 4 -37.19 40.91 -22.67
CA ILE A 4 -36.34 40.26 -21.68
C ILE A 4 -35.36 39.35 -22.46
N VAL A 5 -34.09 39.73 -22.47
CA VAL A 5 -33.00 38.90 -22.97
C VAL A 5 -32.56 37.98 -21.82
N LEU A 6 -32.95 36.72 -21.89
CA LEU A 6 -32.48 35.68 -20.94
C LEU A 6 -31.07 35.25 -21.32
N LEU A 7 -30.07 35.74 -20.58
CA LEU A 7 -28.67 35.33 -20.75
C LEU A 7 -28.47 34.00 -20.04
N LEU A 8 -28.46 32.92 -20.83
CA LEU A 8 -28.17 31.58 -20.34
C LEU A 8 -26.65 31.47 -20.11
N THR A 9 -26.21 31.71 -18.88
CA THR A 9 -24.80 31.46 -18.48
C THR A 9 -24.61 29.96 -18.32
N LEU A 10 -24.12 29.30 -19.36
CA LEU A 10 -23.72 27.90 -19.34
C LEU A 10 -22.45 27.78 -18.46
N CYS A 11 -22.64 27.48 -17.19
CA CYS A 11 -21.56 27.19 -16.26
C CYS A 11 -20.96 25.84 -16.68
N SER A 12 -19.91 25.85 -17.50
CA SER A 12 -19.11 24.68 -17.80
C SER A 12 -18.36 24.28 -16.52
N ILE A 13 -18.96 23.35 -15.78
CA ILE A 13 -18.26 22.64 -14.70
C ILE A 13 -17.17 21.82 -15.39
N GLY A 14 -15.97 22.37 -15.41
CA GLY A 14 -14.77 21.63 -15.82
C GLY A 14 -14.57 20.45 -14.87
N VAL A 15 -15.03 19.29 -15.27
CA VAL A 15 -14.66 18.02 -14.62
C VAL A 15 -13.14 17.91 -14.82
N CYS A 16 -12.36 18.22 -13.80
CA CYS A 16 -10.95 17.86 -13.75
C CYS A 16 -10.90 16.32 -13.74
N ALA A 17 -10.86 15.72 -14.93
CA ALA A 17 -10.57 14.30 -15.08
C ALA A 17 -9.14 14.10 -14.57
N SER A 18 -8.98 13.66 -13.33
CA SER A 18 -7.69 13.24 -12.80
C SER A 18 -7.26 12.04 -13.65
N ALA A 19 -6.31 12.28 -14.56
CA ALA A 19 -5.67 11.23 -15.32
C ALA A 19 -4.85 10.39 -14.33
N GLY A 20 -5.32 9.18 -14.06
CA GLY A 20 -4.69 8.27 -13.10
C GLY A 20 -4.52 6.89 -13.70
N ILE A 21 -3.61 6.12 -13.12
CA ILE A 21 -3.50 4.69 -13.37
C ILE A 21 -4.14 3.94 -12.20
N MET A 22 -4.92 2.92 -12.48
CA MET A 22 -5.37 1.93 -11.50
C MET A 22 -4.56 0.65 -11.67
N ILE A 23 -4.15 0.06 -10.56
CA ILE A 23 -3.36 -1.17 -10.55
C ILE A 23 -4.05 -2.19 -9.65
N TYR A 24 -4.28 -3.38 -10.19
CA TYR A 24 -4.94 -4.47 -9.47
C TYR A 24 -4.24 -5.81 -9.77
N PRO A 25 -4.08 -6.68 -8.76
CA PRO A 25 -4.39 -6.48 -7.33
C PRO A 25 -3.37 -5.57 -6.64
N LYS A 26 -3.65 -5.19 -5.38
CA LYS A 26 -2.75 -4.34 -4.57
C LYS A 26 -1.50 -5.05 -4.05
N TYR A 27 -1.43 -6.36 -4.17
CA TYR A 27 -0.27 -7.20 -3.87
C TYR A 27 -0.38 -8.53 -4.64
N LEU A 28 0.74 -9.21 -4.82
CA LEU A 28 0.80 -10.55 -5.38
C LEU A 28 1.23 -11.54 -4.29
N SER A 29 0.56 -12.69 -4.24
CA SER A 29 0.91 -13.80 -3.33
C SER A 29 1.05 -15.07 -4.14
N LEU A 30 2.20 -15.72 -4.04
CA LEU A 30 2.48 -17.00 -4.67
C LEU A 30 2.91 -18.00 -3.58
N ASP A 31 2.32 -19.15 -3.59
CA ASP A 31 2.64 -20.26 -2.70
C ASP A 31 3.15 -21.49 -3.49
N ASP A 32 3.29 -22.64 -2.85
CA ASP A 32 3.76 -23.86 -3.52
C ASP A 32 2.83 -24.34 -4.65
N LYS A 33 1.55 -24.01 -4.59
CA LYS A 33 0.55 -24.39 -5.58
C LYS A 33 0.46 -23.39 -6.74
N THR A 34 0.79 -22.13 -6.46
CA THR A 34 0.65 -21.00 -7.39
C THR A 34 1.96 -20.79 -8.15
N LYS A 35 1.97 -21.05 -9.46
CA LYS A 35 3.16 -20.89 -10.31
C LYS A 35 3.27 -19.50 -10.91
N SER A 36 2.16 -18.78 -11.08
CA SER A 36 2.13 -17.46 -11.69
C SER A 36 1.05 -16.58 -11.06
N ALA A 37 1.25 -15.28 -11.14
CA ALA A 37 0.27 -14.26 -10.78
C ALA A 37 0.25 -13.17 -11.85
N GLU A 38 -0.79 -12.37 -11.87
CA GLU A 38 -0.98 -11.31 -12.84
C GLU A 38 -1.27 -9.99 -12.13
N VAL A 39 -0.73 -8.90 -12.67
CA VAL A 39 -1.07 -7.55 -12.28
C VAL A 39 -1.55 -6.77 -13.50
N THR A 40 -2.72 -6.18 -13.37
CA THR A 40 -3.35 -5.41 -14.45
C THR A 40 -3.26 -3.92 -14.16
N LEU A 41 -2.78 -3.18 -15.15
CA LEU A 41 -2.74 -1.73 -15.16
C LEU A 41 -3.89 -1.23 -16.03
N ILE A 42 -4.63 -0.25 -15.56
CA ILE A 42 -5.77 0.36 -16.26
C ILE A 42 -5.53 1.86 -16.33
N ASN A 43 -5.52 2.41 -17.53
CA ASN A 43 -5.47 3.85 -17.74
C ASN A 43 -6.87 4.44 -17.59
N SER A 44 -7.10 5.25 -16.55
CA SER A 44 -8.37 5.94 -16.33
C SER A 44 -8.50 7.24 -17.13
N SER A 45 -7.42 7.71 -17.78
CA SER A 45 -7.50 8.84 -18.69
C SER A 45 -8.29 8.48 -19.95
N ALA A 46 -9.22 9.33 -20.34
CA ALA A 46 -9.97 9.19 -21.57
C ALA A 46 -9.21 9.74 -22.79
N LEU A 47 -8.15 10.52 -22.59
CA LEU A 47 -7.50 11.31 -23.63
C LEU A 47 -6.02 10.97 -23.82
N GLU A 48 -5.29 10.64 -22.75
CA GLU A 48 -3.84 10.53 -22.77
C GLU A 48 -3.37 9.06 -22.68
N SER A 49 -2.35 8.71 -23.45
CA SER A 49 -1.64 7.46 -23.32
C SER A 49 -0.51 7.59 -22.30
N SER A 50 -0.21 6.52 -21.57
CA SER A 50 0.88 6.47 -20.60
C SER A 50 1.77 5.26 -20.86
N ASN A 51 3.08 5.43 -20.70
CA ASN A 51 4.06 4.36 -20.84
C ASN A 51 4.71 4.08 -19.49
N TYR A 52 4.88 2.81 -19.19
CA TYR A 52 5.51 2.39 -17.93
C TYR A 52 6.63 1.39 -18.21
N ARG A 53 7.76 1.62 -17.58
CA ARG A 53 8.81 0.61 -17.43
C ARG A 53 8.46 -0.27 -16.23
N VAL A 54 8.59 -1.57 -16.41
CA VAL A 54 8.33 -2.56 -15.36
C VAL A 54 9.66 -3.12 -14.86
N THR A 55 9.85 -3.14 -13.55
CA THR A 55 11.04 -3.69 -12.90
C THR A 55 10.67 -4.50 -11.67
N LEU A 56 11.54 -5.44 -11.27
CA LEU A 56 11.50 -6.02 -9.92
C LEU A 56 12.51 -5.26 -9.06
N SER A 57 12.11 -4.89 -7.85
CA SER A 57 12.94 -4.17 -6.89
C SER A 57 12.81 -4.77 -5.49
N TYR A 58 13.73 -4.42 -4.62
CA TYR A 58 13.66 -4.71 -3.20
C TYR A 58 13.60 -3.40 -2.41
N LYS A 59 12.76 -3.36 -1.38
CA LYS A 59 12.67 -2.23 -0.44
C LYS A 59 12.79 -2.76 0.98
N LYS A 60 13.71 -2.17 1.73
CA LYS A 60 13.84 -2.41 3.16
C LYS A 60 12.71 -1.69 3.90
N GLN A 61 12.01 -2.40 4.77
CA GLN A 61 11.02 -1.81 5.66
C GLN A 61 11.71 -1.28 6.90
N ASN A 62 11.51 0.00 7.20
CA ASN A 62 12.05 0.66 8.39
C ASN A 62 11.11 0.45 9.59
N PRO A 63 11.62 0.60 10.84
CA PRO A 63 10.80 0.43 12.06
C PRO A 63 9.60 1.38 12.15
N ASP A 64 9.65 2.56 11.54
CA ASP A 64 8.55 3.52 11.45
C ASP A 64 7.50 3.17 10.39
N GLY A 65 7.72 2.07 9.65
CA GLY A 65 6.85 1.62 8.58
C GLY A 65 7.11 2.27 7.22
N SER A 66 8.07 3.16 7.11
CA SER A 66 8.55 3.68 5.83
C SER A 66 9.39 2.65 5.09
N TYR A 67 9.70 2.93 3.82
CA TYR A 67 10.49 2.04 2.97
C TYR A 67 11.67 2.76 2.38
N THR A 68 12.82 2.10 2.39
CA THR A 68 14.05 2.54 1.70
C THR A 68 14.31 1.61 0.52
N GLU A 69 14.40 2.16 -0.67
CA GLU A 69 14.73 1.39 -1.87
C GLU A 69 16.21 0.97 -1.85
N VAL A 70 16.47 -0.32 -2.12
CA VAL A 70 17.81 -0.86 -2.22
C VAL A 70 18.18 -0.92 -3.71
N THR A 71 19.08 -0.03 -4.13
CA THR A 71 19.49 0.11 -5.53
C THR A 71 20.76 -0.67 -5.86
N ASN A 72 21.60 -0.92 -4.86
CA ASN A 72 22.81 -1.72 -5.02
C ASN A 72 22.45 -3.22 -4.99
N GLU A 73 22.74 -3.94 -6.07
CA GLU A 73 22.44 -5.37 -6.19
C GLU A 73 23.16 -6.24 -5.12
N GLU A 74 24.33 -5.82 -4.65
CA GLU A 74 25.08 -6.53 -3.61
C GLU A 74 24.41 -6.44 -2.23
N GLU A 75 23.60 -5.40 -2.00
CA GLU A 75 22.88 -5.19 -0.76
C GLU A 75 21.50 -5.87 -0.77
N ILE A 76 21.07 -6.43 -1.90
CA ILE A 76 19.80 -7.13 -2.00
C ILE A 76 19.90 -8.45 -1.23
N PRO A 77 19.09 -8.63 -0.16
CA PRO A 77 19.22 -9.79 0.69
C PRO A 77 18.74 -11.08 0.02
N ALA A 78 19.10 -12.21 0.61
CA ALA A 78 18.78 -13.54 0.08
C ALA A 78 17.26 -13.85 0.05
N ASP A 79 16.45 -13.13 0.86
CA ASP A 79 14.99 -13.23 0.88
C ASP A 79 14.29 -12.42 -0.23
N SER A 80 15.04 -11.84 -1.15
CA SER A 80 14.48 -11.10 -2.27
C SER A 80 13.91 -12.02 -3.36
N VAL A 81 12.75 -11.61 -3.91
CA VAL A 81 12.11 -12.29 -5.05
C VAL A 81 12.83 -12.07 -6.38
N THR A 82 13.79 -11.14 -6.47
CA THR A 82 14.42 -10.74 -7.74
C THR A 82 15.09 -11.91 -8.47
N LYS A 83 15.61 -12.89 -7.72
CA LYS A 83 16.27 -14.09 -8.27
C LYS A 83 15.30 -15.22 -8.62
N ILE A 84 14.10 -15.22 -8.02
CA ILE A 84 13.13 -16.32 -8.14
C ILE A 84 11.89 -15.98 -8.97
N LEU A 85 11.78 -14.76 -9.44
CA LEU A 85 10.68 -14.34 -10.31
C LEU A 85 11.15 -13.91 -11.69
N ARG A 86 10.29 -14.14 -12.67
CA ARG A 86 10.37 -13.60 -14.02
C ARG A 86 9.06 -12.91 -14.33
N TYR A 87 9.10 -11.87 -15.14
CA TYR A 87 7.90 -11.10 -15.49
C TYR A 87 7.95 -10.65 -16.94
N SER A 88 6.78 -10.47 -17.53
CA SER A 88 6.60 -10.01 -18.89
C SER A 88 5.22 -9.33 -19.04
N PRO A 89 5.12 -8.22 -19.81
CA PRO A 89 6.19 -7.51 -20.50
C PRO A 89 7.03 -6.63 -19.57
N ARG A 90 8.17 -6.15 -20.04
CA ARG A 90 9.06 -5.20 -19.33
C ARG A 90 8.71 -3.74 -19.57
N SER A 91 7.82 -3.49 -20.49
CA SER A 91 7.28 -2.16 -20.82
C SER A 91 5.79 -2.30 -21.15
N VAL A 92 5.00 -1.36 -20.68
CA VAL A 92 3.55 -1.31 -20.83
C VAL A 92 3.17 0.02 -21.44
N MET A 93 2.50 -0.01 -22.59
CA MET A 93 1.89 1.17 -23.21
C MET A 93 0.38 1.10 -23.02
N LEU A 94 -0.16 2.02 -22.23
CA LEU A 94 -1.58 2.11 -21.97
C LEU A 94 -2.21 3.22 -22.81
N LYS A 95 -2.98 2.84 -23.81
CA LYS A 95 -3.84 3.78 -24.56
C LYS A 95 -4.96 4.30 -23.64
N PRO A 96 -5.62 5.41 -23.99
CA PRO A 96 -6.76 5.93 -23.24
C PRO A 96 -7.82 4.86 -22.97
N SER A 97 -8.29 4.77 -21.71
CA SER A 97 -9.32 3.83 -21.25
C SER A 97 -9.00 2.34 -21.53
N LYS A 98 -7.73 1.98 -21.71
CA LYS A 98 -7.30 0.59 -21.94
C LYS A 98 -6.53 0.03 -20.76
N SER A 99 -6.51 -1.30 -20.68
CA SER A 99 -5.76 -2.06 -19.69
C SER A 99 -4.72 -2.95 -20.34
N GLN A 100 -3.69 -3.28 -19.57
CA GLN A 100 -2.68 -4.26 -19.93
C GLN A 100 -2.25 -5.04 -18.70
N THR A 101 -2.02 -6.34 -18.88
CA THR A 101 -1.62 -7.25 -17.81
C THR A 101 -0.14 -7.59 -17.92
N VAL A 102 0.54 -7.57 -16.77
CA VAL A 102 1.90 -8.08 -16.61
C VAL A 102 1.81 -9.40 -15.83
N ARG A 103 2.35 -10.44 -16.43
CA ARG A 103 2.41 -11.76 -15.80
C ARG A 103 3.72 -11.92 -15.06
N VAL A 104 3.64 -12.41 -13.82
CA VAL A 104 4.77 -12.75 -12.96
C VAL A 104 4.80 -14.27 -12.80
N LEU A 105 5.94 -14.89 -13.10
CA LEU A 105 6.14 -16.33 -13.06
C LEU A 105 7.19 -16.68 -11.99
N LYS A 106 6.85 -17.61 -11.13
CA LYS A 106 7.77 -18.16 -10.12
C LYS A 106 8.70 -19.19 -10.78
N ARG A 107 10.01 -19.01 -10.59
CA ARG A 107 11.05 -19.93 -11.05
C ARG A 107 12.01 -20.20 -9.89
N ILE A 108 11.77 -21.31 -9.21
CA ILE A 108 12.55 -21.71 -8.05
C ILE A 108 13.89 -22.29 -8.51
N PRO A 109 15.02 -21.73 -8.08
CA PRO A 109 16.34 -22.32 -8.32
C PRO A 109 16.52 -23.58 -7.45
N GLU A 110 17.44 -24.42 -7.87
CA GLU A 110 17.87 -25.59 -7.08
C GLU A 110 18.49 -25.12 -5.76
N GLY A 111 18.19 -25.84 -4.67
CA GLY A 111 18.74 -25.51 -3.35
C GLY A 111 18.12 -24.30 -2.65
N LEU A 112 17.00 -23.73 -3.17
CA LEU A 112 16.31 -22.65 -2.46
C LEU A 112 15.78 -23.14 -1.10
N GLU A 113 16.14 -22.43 -0.04
CA GLU A 113 15.71 -22.75 1.32
C GLU A 113 14.22 -22.40 1.55
N PRO A 114 13.50 -23.18 2.40
CA PRO A 114 12.13 -22.85 2.78
C PRO A 114 12.03 -21.52 3.50
N GLY A 115 11.01 -20.71 3.19
CA GLY A 115 10.79 -19.40 3.82
C GLY A 115 9.88 -18.49 3.01
N ASP A 116 9.76 -17.24 3.44
CA ASP A 116 9.05 -16.19 2.72
C ASP A 116 10.03 -15.26 2.00
N TYR A 117 9.84 -15.12 0.69
CA TYR A 117 10.62 -14.24 -0.17
C TYR A 117 9.76 -13.03 -0.55
N VAL A 118 10.36 -11.84 -0.51
CA VAL A 118 9.64 -10.59 -0.70
C VAL A 118 10.31 -9.68 -1.71
N GLY A 119 9.54 -8.80 -2.29
CA GLY A 119 10.01 -7.76 -3.21
C GLY A 119 8.84 -7.01 -3.79
N TYR A 120 9.11 -6.25 -4.84
CA TYR A 120 8.14 -5.37 -5.46
C TYR A 120 8.21 -5.48 -6.97
N ILE A 121 7.04 -5.45 -7.63
CA ILE A 121 6.96 -5.09 -9.03
C ILE A 121 6.66 -3.60 -9.12
N THR A 122 7.52 -2.87 -9.81
CA THR A 122 7.49 -1.42 -9.86
C THR A 122 7.22 -0.96 -11.29
N PHE A 123 6.27 -0.03 -11.41
CA PHE A 123 5.84 0.60 -12.65
C PHE A 123 6.25 2.07 -12.62
N THR A 124 7.30 2.43 -13.35
CA THR A 124 7.80 3.80 -13.43
C THR A 124 7.36 4.40 -14.74
N GLU A 125 6.68 5.54 -14.71
CA GLU A 125 6.26 6.23 -15.91
C GLU A 125 7.48 6.67 -16.72
N VAL A 126 7.39 6.46 -18.04
CA VAL A 126 8.39 6.93 -19.01
C VAL A 126 7.76 8.11 -19.75
N LEU A 127 8.28 9.30 -19.47
CA LEU A 127 7.83 10.48 -20.16
C LEU A 127 8.27 10.38 -21.64
N LEU A 128 7.31 10.44 -22.53
CA LEU A 128 7.61 10.70 -23.93
C LEU A 128 8.02 12.16 -24.02
N GLU A 129 9.21 12.45 -24.58
CA GLU A 129 9.62 13.81 -24.90
C GLU A 129 8.54 14.40 -25.83
N LYS A 130 7.62 15.19 -25.26
CA LYS A 130 6.82 16.11 -26.10
C LYS A 130 7.84 17.07 -26.69
N ALA A 131 7.91 17.10 -28.02
CA ALA A 131 8.75 18.04 -28.75
C ALA A 131 8.63 19.42 -28.07
N ALA A 132 9.76 19.94 -27.60
CA ALA A 132 9.78 21.18 -26.86
C ALA A 132 9.09 22.23 -27.71
N THR A 133 7.87 22.61 -27.33
CA THR A 133 7.26 23.83 -27.86
C THR A 133 8.21 24.93 -27.48
N LYS A 134 8.83 25.59 -28.49
CA LYS A 134 9.65 26.77 -28.26
C LYS A 134 8.70 27.84 -27.69
N GLU A 135 8.52 27.79 -26.37
CA GLU A 135 7.98 28.95 -25.66
C GLU A 135 9.03 30.05 -25.83
N ASN A 136 8.62 31.18 -26.39
CA ASN A 136 9.43 32.40 -26.45
C ASN A 136 9.65 32.89 -25.02
N LEU A 137 10.57 32.24 -24.31
CA LEU A 137 10.99 32.66 -22.99
C LEU A 137 11.86 33.90 -23.17
N ASP A 138 11.55 34.98 -22.45
CA ASP A 138 12.42 36.15 -22.32
C ASP A 138 13.82 35.64 -21.91
N PRO A 139 14.90 35.94 -22.66
CA PRO A 139 16.25 35.47 -22.35
C PRO A 139 16.77 35.89 -20.94
N LYS A 140 16.08 36.78 -20.28
CA LYS A 140 16.39 37.27 -18.93
C LYS A 140 15.56 36.63 -17.82
N ALA A 141 14.58 35.82 -18.14
CA ALA A 141 13.75 35.15 -17.14
C ALA A 141 14.34 33.77 -16.78
N PHE A 142 14.68 33.57 -15.53
CA PHE A 142 15.01 32.23 -14.99
C PHE A 142 13.72 31.45 -14.81
N SER A 143 13.56 30.36 -15.56
CA SER A 143 12.41 29.46 -15.47
C SER A 143 12.88 28.05 -15.09
N VAL A 144 12.29 27.45 -14.05
CA VAL A 144 12.49 26.05 -13.65
C VAL A 144 11.22 25.28 -13.94
N LYS A 145 11.32 24.29 -14.82
CA LYS A 145 10.22 23.37 -15.10
C LYS A 145 10.45 22.06 -14.35
N LEU A 146 9.62 21.76 -13.34
CA LEU A 146 9.62 20.50 -12.63
C LEU A 146 8.61 19.55 -13.26
N THR A 147 9.06 18.35 -13.66
CA THR A 147 8.18 17.31 -14.19
C THR A 147 8.26 16.10 -13.27
N PRO A 148 7.24 15.84 -12.45
CA PRO A 148 7.22 14.66 -11.59
C PRO A 148 7.09 13.39 -12.43
N ILE A 149 7.84 12.34 -12.08
CA ILE A 149 7.75 11.02 -12.70
C ILE A 149 7.15 10.08 -11.66
N PRO A 150 5.85 9.72 -11.77
CA PRO A 150 5.21 8.82 -10.83
C PRO A 150 5.76 7.39 -10.98
N SER A 151 5.91 6.72 -9.83
CA SER A 151 6.33 5.33 -9.75
C SER A 151 5.45 4.59 -8.75
N PHE A 152 4.90 3.44 -9.16
CA PHE A 152 3.98 2.63 -8.35
C PHE A 152 4.61 1.27 -8.08
N SER A 153 4.67 0.86 -6.82
CA SER A 153 5.23 -0.43 -6.42
C SER A 153 4.19 -1.30 -5.75
N ILE A 154 4.03 -2.52 -6.24
CA ILE A 154 3.12 -3.54 -5.71
C ILE A 154 3.96 -4.60 -5.00
N PRO A 155 3.72 -4.90 -3.70
CA PRO A 155 4.46 -5.92 -2.99
C PRO A 155 4.14 -7.31 -3.54
N ILE A 156 5.17 -8.15 -3.57
CA ILE A 156 5.08 -9.55 -3.95
C ILE A 156 5.58 -10.40 -2.79
N PHE A 157 4.78 -11.38 -2.40
CA PHE A 157 5.10 -12.36 -1.38
C PHE A 157 5.17 -13.75 -2.03
N VAL A 158 6.29 -14.45 -1.85
CA VAL A 158 6.45 -15.84 -2.31
C VAL A 158 6.72 -16.70 -1.10
N ARG A 159 5.76 -17.55 -0.73
CA ARG A 159 5.91 -18.55 0.33
C ARG A 159 6.37 -19.87 -0.28
N TYR A 160 7.48 -20.40 0.22
CA TYR A 160 8.08 -21.62 -0.31
C TYR A 160 8.29 -22.66 0.80
N LYS A 161 7.61 -23.82 0.67
CA LYS A 161 7.70 -24.98 1.57
C LYS A 161 7.50 -24.65 3.06
N VAL A 162 6.68 -23.65 3.38
CA VAL A 162 6.34 -23.27 4.75
C VAL A 162 4.84 -23.22 4.93
N LYS A 163 4.35 -23.78 6.04
CA LYS A 163 2.93 -23.77 6.43
C LYS A 163 2.65 -22.89 7.63
N GLU A 164 3.67 -22.56 8.40
CA GLU A 164 3.56 -21.77 9.63
C GLU A 164 3.40 -20.29 9.32
N ASN A 165 2.83 -19.56 10.27
CA ASN A 165 2.77 -18.10 10.24
C ASN A 165 3.90 -17.52 11.08
N ALA A 166 4.29 -16.27 10.78
CA ALA A 166 5.21 -15.54 11.62
C ALA A 166 4.60 -15.29 13.00
N HIS A 167 5.40 -15.42 14.05
CA HIS A 167 5.00 -15.07 15.40
C HIS A 167 5.41 -13.62 15.70
N VAL A 168 4.46 -12.84 16.17
CA VAL A 168 4.66 -11.44 16.58
C VAL A 168 3.96 -11.20 17.91
N SER A 169 4.46 -10.22 18.67
CA SER A 169 3.77 -9.63 19.81
C SER A 169 3.38 -8.20 19.50
N LEU A 170 2.39 -7.69 20.21
CA LEU A 170 1.96 -6.30 20.15
C LEU A 170 2.28 -5.59 21.46
N GLU A 171 2.74 -4.35 21.32
CA GLU A 171 2.87 -3.39 22.42
C GLU A 171 2.22 -2.07 21.99
N THR A 172 1.82 -1.26 22.97
CA THR A 172 1.26 0.08 22.72
C THR A 172 2.11 1.12 23.43
N LYS A 173 2.36 2.26 22.76
CA LYS A 173 3.12 3.39 23.32
C LYS A 173 2.24 4.55 23.79
N GLY A 174 0.90 4.43 23.64
CA GLY A 174 -0.05 5.47 24.00
C GLY A 174 -0.58 6.25 22.80
N LEU A 175 -1.28 7.34 23.09
CA LEU A 175 -1.91 8.21 22.10
C LEU A 175 -0.92 9.24 21.54
N VAL A 176 -1.05 9.52 20.25
CA VAL A 176 -0.34 10.58 19.54
C VAL A 176 -1.35 11.38 18.73
N THR A 177 -1.36 12.71 18.87
CA THR A 177 -2.22 13.58 18.06
C THR A 177 -1.37 14.39 17.09
N LYS A 178 -1.66 14.25 15.81
CA LYS A 178 -1.05 15.03 14.73
C LYS A 178 -2.14 15.60 13.83
N GLU A 179 -2.05 16.88 13.51
CA GLU A 179 -3.00 17.57 12.61
C GLU A 179 -4.48 17.34 13.01
N GLY A 180 -4.76 17.29 14.33
CA GLY A 180 -6.10 17.05 14.86
C GLY A 180 -6.58 15.61 14.84
N ILE A 181 -5.79 14.65 14.34
CA ILE A 181 -6.11 13.24 14.34
C ILE A 181 -5.40 12.53 15.50
N THR A 182 -6.19 11.95 16.39
CA THR A 182 -5.68 11.12 17.49
C THR A 182 -5.49 9.69 17.00
N SER A 183 -4.29 9.15 17.20
CA SER A 183 -3.89 7.80 16.81
C SER A 183 -3.32 7.04 18.01
N LEU A 184 -3.52 5.74 18.05
CA LEU A 184 -2.82 4.85 18.98
C LEU A 184 -1.52 4.36 18.32
N SER A 185 -0.39 4.56 18.98
CA SER A 185 0.89 4.00 18.54
C SER A 185 0.99 2.53 18.94
N VAL A 186 0.97 1.65 17.95
CA VAL A 186 1.07 0.19 18.11
C VAL A 186 2.41 -0.29 17.56
N VAL A 187 3.13 -1.07 18.36
CA VAL A 187 4.42 -1.66 17.99
C VAL A 187 4.26 -3.16 17.85
N MET A 188 4.52 -3.66 16.66
CA MET A 188 4.67 -5.08 16.39
C MET A 188 6.12 -5.47 16.60
N LYS A 189 6.38 -6.50 17.39
CA LYS A 189 7.72 -7.07 17.58
C LYS A 189 7.74 -8.51 17.11
N ARG A 190 8.75 -8.85 16.34
CA ARG A 190 8.98 -10.22 15.90
C ARG A 190 9.40 -11.07 17.10
N GLN A 191 8.78 -12.22 17.26
CA GLN A 191 9.22 -13.22 18.21
C GLN A 191 10.17 -14.19 17.51
N GLU A 192 11.18 -14.67 18.22
CA GLU A 192 12.12 -15.65 17.69
C GLU A 192 11.35 -16.93 17.34
N GLN A 193 11.51 -17.36 16.10
CA GLN A 193 11.10 -18.68 15.64
C GLN A 193 12.31 -19.60 15.67
N ALA A 194 12.06 -20.90 15.76
CA ALA A 194 13.12 -21.91 15.64
C ALA A 194 14.01 -21.59 14.43
N LYS A 195 15.33 -21.65 14.58
CA LYS A 195 16.31 -21.29 13.55
C LYS A 195 16.04 -22.07 12.26
N SER A 196 15.40 -21.41 11.29
CA SER A 196 15.31 -21.88 9.92
C SER A 196 16.58 -21.48 9.18
N LYS A 197 17.06 -22.32 8.26
CA LYS A 197 18.17 -21.96 7.37
C LYS A 197 17.75 -20.90 6.33
N GLY A 198 16.47 -20.84 6.02
CA GLY A 198 15.91 -19.93 5.03
C GLY A 198 15.42 -18.61 5.62
N PRO A 199 14.84 -17.74 4.78
CA PRO A 199 14.28 -16.46 5.20
C PRO A 199 13.20 -16.62 6.27
N ARG A 200 13.12 -15.63 7.16
CA ARG A 200 12.05 -15.53 8.15
C ARG A 200 10.69 -15.31 7.46
N LEU A 201 9.62 -15.64 8.18
CA LEU A 201 8.26 -15.54 7.64
C LEU A 201 7.75 -14.09 7.70
N VAL A 202 6.95 -13.73 6.73
CA VAL A 202 6.18 -12.48 6.75
C VAL A 202 5.04 -12.61 7.77
N ALA A 203 4.96 -11.66 8.71
CA ALA A 203 3.74 -11.51 9.49
C ALA A 203 2.76 -10.63 8.70
N ARG A 204 1.61 -11.17 8.33
CA ARG A 204 0.59 -10.46 7.57
C ARG A 204 -0.78 -10.64 8.20
N GLY A 205 -1.48 -9.53 8.41
CA GLY A 205 -2.79 -9.54 9.04
C GLY A 205 -3.43 -8.17 9.05
N ASP A 206 -4.56 -8.08 9.72
CA ASP A 206 -5.31 -6.86 9.94
C ASP A 206 -5.11 -6.40 11.39
N LEU A 207 -4.88 -5.11 11.59
CA LEU A 207 -4.82 -4.48 12.91
C LEU A 207 -6.15 -3.80 13.22
N SER A 208 -6.71 -4.07 14.40
CA SER A 208 -7.94 -3.42 14.87
C SER A 208 -7.81 -2.97 16.32
N VAL A 209 -8.48 -1.87 16.67
CA VAL A 209 -8.57 -1.31 18.01
C VAL A 209 -10.04 -1.30 18.44
N TRP A 210 -10.30 -1.77 19.66
CA TRP A 210 -11.63 -1.98 20.20
C TRP A 210 -11.80 -1.27 21.55
N ASP A 211 -12.92 -0.61 21.74
CA ASP A 211 -13.42 -0.10 23.00
C ASP A 211 -14.66 -0.93 23.39
N GLY A 212 -14.47 -1.92 24.29
CA GLY A 212 -15.48 -2.97 24.50
C GLY A 212 -15.78 -3.72 23.21
N ASP A 213 -17.03 -3.70 22.76
CA ASP A 213 -17.50 -4.36 21.54
C ASP A 213 -17.47 -3.44 20.30
N GLN A 214 -17.08 -2.18 20.47
CA GLN A 214 -17.01 -1.21 19.38
C GLN A 214 -15.62 -1.14 18.76
N MET A 215 -15.51 -1.41 17.48
CA MET A 215 -14.26 -1.17 16.74
C MET A 215 -14.10 0.34 16.48
N ILE A 216 -12.97 0.89 16.93
CA ILE A 216 -12.65 2.32 16.83
C ILE A 216 -11.37 2.60 16.06
N GLY A 217 -10.78 1.60 15.42
CA GLY A 217 -9.60 1.75 14.55
C GLY A 217 -9.35 0.47 13.77
N TYR A 218 -8.97 0.61 12.49
CA TYR A 218 -8.74 -0.53 11.61
C TYR A 218 -7.72 -0.21 10.52
N ILE A 219 -6.75 -1.11 10.33
CA ILE A 219 -5.80 -1.08 9.21
C ILE A 219 -5.78 -2.46 8.56
N LYS A 220 -6.23 -2.52 7.32
CA LYS A 220 -6.26 -3.75 6.54
C LYS A 220 -4.90 -4.08 5.94
N GLY A 221 -4.52 -5.36 5.98
CA GLY A 221 -3.37 -5.89 5.25
C GLY A 221 -2.02 -5.35 5.74
N ARG A 222 -1.87 -5.11 7.04
CA ARG A 222 -0.57 -4.75 7.60
C ARG A 222 0.38 -5.94 7.54
N TYR A 223 1.63 -5.69 7.18
CA TYR A 223 2.65 -6.74 7.13
C TYR A 223 4.01 -6.24 7.67
N MET A 224 4.74 -7.18 8.28
CA MET A 224 6.12 -7.01 8.72
C MET A 224 7.00 -7.93 7.86
N LEU A 225 7.95 -7.34 7.14
CA LEU A 225 8.85 -8.06 6.22
C LEU A 225 9.86 -8.94 6.98
N PRO A 226 10.45 -9.99 6.35
CA PRO A 226 11.37 -10.92 7.00
C PRO A 226 12.54 -10.23 7.71
N ALA A 227 13.12 -9.21 7.13
CA ALA A 227 14.25 -8.47 7.68
C ALA A 227 13.89 -7.48 8.81
N THR A 228 12.60 -7.30 9.11
CA THR A 228 12.11 -6.31 10.10
C THR A 228 11.87 -6.97 11.44
N ASP A 229 12.48 -6.45 12.51
CA ASP A 229 12.32 -6.94 13.88
C ASP A 229 11.24 -6.20 14.65
N THR A 230 11.08 -4.91 14.38
CA THR A 230 10.12 -4.03 15.04
C THR A 230 9.45 -3.14 14.01
N LEU A 231 8.14 -3.00 14.12
CA LEU A 231 7.34 -2.18 13.22
C LEU A 231 6.33 -1.35 14.02
N GLU A 232 6.50 -0.03 13.99
CA GLU A 232 5.57 0.91 14.59
C GLU A 232 4.49 1.31 13.59
N THR A 233 3.27 1.45 14.08
CA THR A 233 2.10 1.83 13.28
C THR A 233 1.27 2.82 14.06
N GLN A 234 1.02 4.00 13.49
CA GLN A 234 0.06 4.95 14.03
C GLN A 234 -1.34 4.56 13.51
N MET A 235 -2.22 4.20 14.43
CA MET A 235 -3.59 3.77 14.11
C MET A 235 -4.56 4.90 14.43
N PRO A 236 -5.12 5.61 13.43
CA PRO A 236 -6.15 6.61 13.66
C PRO A 236 -7.35 6.00 14.39
N LEU A 237 -7.88 6.71 15.39
CA LEU A 237 -9.02 6.26 16.17
C LEU A 237 -10.27 7.02 15.75
N TYR A 238 -11.30 6.28 15.30
CA TYR A 238 -12.54 6.83 14.76
C TYR A 238 -13.69 5.85 14.90
N ILE A 239 -14.91 6.38 14.92
CA ILE A 239 -16.13 5.59 14.81
C ILE A 239 -16.55 5.62 13.32
N PRO A 240 -16.59 4.49 12.62
CA PRO A 240 -16.93 4.46 11.22
C PRO A 240 -18.39 4.88 11.00
N ASP A 241 -18.65 5.57 9.90
CA ASP A 241 -19.97 5.99 9.44
C ASP A 241 -20.84 6.76 10.47
N ALA A 242 -20.18 7.39 11.46
CA ALA A 242 -20.87 8.03 12.59
C ALA A 242 -21.41 9.44 12.30
N ILE A 243 -20.96 10.06 11.23
CA ILE A 243 -21.37 11.41 10.83
C ILE A 243 -22.05 11.33 9.44
N THR A 244 -23.12 12.09 9.28
CA THR A 244 -23.72 12.30 7.94
C THR A 244 -23.42 13.75 7.53
N ASN A 245 -22.69 13.94 6.43
CA ASN A 245 -22.37 15.27 5.93
C ASN A 245 -23.57 15.93 5.25
N LYS A 246 -23.40 17.20 4.81
CA LYS A 246 -24.48 17.98 4.17
C LYS A 246 -24.99 17.39 2.86
N GLU A 247 -24.21 16.50 2.24
CA GLU A 247 -24.54 15.81 0.99
C GLU A 247 -25.16 14.43 1.22
N GLY A 248 -25.42 14.05 2.48
CA GLY A 248 -26.00 12.75 2.86
C GLY A 248 -25.00 11.58 2.86
N GLN A 249 -23.71 11.85 2.71
CA GLN A 249 -22.66 10.82 2.74
C GLN A 249 -22.26 10.54 4.19
N LYS A 250 -21.98 9.27 4.46
CA LYS A 250 -21.49 8.84 5.78
C LYS A 250 -20.00 9.03 5.89
N GLU A 251 -19.56 9.62 6.98
CA GLU A 251 -18.17 9.90 7.30
C GLU A 251 -17.77 9.36 8.66
N ASN A 252 -16.46 9.12 8.84
CA ASN A 252 -15.91 8.68 10.10
C ASN A 252 -15.89 9.84 11.11
N LYS A 253 -16.28 9.57 12.37
CA LYS A 253 -16.05 10.48 13.49
C LYS A 253 -14.72 10.16 14.13
N TYR A 254 -13.69 11.00 13.94
CA TYR A 254 -12.42 10.87 14.65
C TYR A 254 -12.59 11.18 16.12
N LEU A 255 -11.96 10.35 16.98
CA LEU A 255 -12.02 10.47 18.43
C LEU A 255 -10.90 11.38 18.93
N THR A 256 -11.18 12.16 19.96
CA THR A 256 -10.20 12.99 20.65
C THR A 256 -9.55 12.21 21.80
N ALA A 257 -8.39 12.67 22.29
CA ALA A 257 -7.73 12.08 23.42
C ALA A 257 -8.60 12.14 24.70
N ASP A 258 -9.39 13.21 24.87
CA ASP A 258 -10.28 13.39 26.02
C ASP A 258 -11.43 12.37 26.02
N GLU A 259 -12.01 12.04 24.85
CA GLU A 259 -13.06 11.02 24.71
C GLU A 259 -12.55 9.61 25.03
N LEU A 260 -11.23 9.40 24.97
CA LEU A 260 -10.57 8.11 25.23
C LEU A 260 -10.03 7.98 26.65
N LYS A 261 -9.97 9.06 27.41
CA LYS A 261 -9.43 9.08 28.78
C LYS A 261 -10.16 8.12 29.71
N GLY A 262 -9.40 7.30 30.42
CA GLY A 262 -9.91 6.29 31.37
C GLY A 262 -10.45 5.01 30.72
N LYS A 263 -10.45 4.91 29.38
CA LYS A 263 -10.86 3.71 28.67
C LYS A 263 -9.75 2.66 28.63
N THR A 264 -10.17 1.40 28.53
CA THR A 264 -9.27 0.28 28.25
C THR A 264 -9.52 -0.16 26.80
N LEU A 265 -8.49 0.00 25.96
CA LEU A 265 -8.56 -0.37 24.56
C LEU A 265 -7.88 -1.71 24.32
N LYS A 266 -8.52 -2.57 23.53
CA LYS A 266 -7.97 -3.84 23.10
C LYS A 266 -7.46 -3.71 21.66
N VAL A 267 -6.24 -4.17 21.39
CA VAL A 267 -5.62 -4.19 20.07
C VAL A 267 -5.47 -5.63 19.60
N LEU A 268 -5.95 -5.93 18.43
CA LEU A 268 -5.88 -7.25 17.82
C LEU A 268 -5.09 -7.19 16.51
N PHE A 269 -4.22 -8.18 16.30
CA PHE A 269 -3.66 -8.50 15.00
C PHE A 269 -4.22 -9.86 14.59
N THR A 270 -5.03 -9.86 13.53
CA THR A 270 -5.75 -11.03 13.04
C THR A 270 -5.22 -11.46 11.68
N GLN A 271 -5.33 -12.73 11.36
CA GLN A 271 -4.92 -13.24 10.05
C GLN A 271 -5.76 -12.58 8.96
N ALA A 272 -5.12 -11.97 7.95
CA ALA A 272 -5.84 -11.43 6.81
C ALA A 272 -6.54 -12.56 6.04
N ASN A 273 -7.86 -12.49 5.96
CA ASN A 273 -8.66 -13.37 5.12
C ASN A 273 -9.02 -12.62 3.84
N ASP A 274 -8.51 -13.09 2.70
CA ASP A 274 -8.86 -12.55 1.39
C ASP A 274 -10.25 -13.07 0.92
N GLU A 275 -10.79 -14.09 1.60
CA GLU A 275 -12.07 -14.71 1.30
C GLU A 275 -12.88 -14.94 2.58
N GLN A 276 -13.98 -14.18 2.73
CA GLN A 276 -15.14 -14.40 3.62
C GLN A 276 -14.86 -14.63 5.12
N LEU A 277 -15.37 -13.73 5.93
CA LEU A 277 -15.98 -13.76 7.29
C LEU A 277 -15.91 -15.07 8.13
N GLN A 278 -14.87 -15.87 8.04
CA GLN A 278 -14.52 -16.79 9.11
C GLN A 278 -13.90 -15.96 10.24
N LYS A 279 -14.27 -16.25 11.49
CA LYS A 279 -13.71 -15.61 12.69
C LYS A 279 -12.19 -15.56 12.53
N ASP A 280 -11.68 -14.36 12.31
CA ASP A 280 -10.27 -14.13 12.03
C ASP A 280 -9.44 -14.73 13.16
N LYS A 281 -8.49 -15.59 12.80
CA LYS A 281 -7.56 -16.16 13.78
C LYS A 281 -6.72 -15.03 14.37
N VAL A 282 -6.84 -14.82 15.67
CA VAL A 282 -6.00 -13.85 16.40
C VAL A 282 -4.56 -14.36 16.40
N LEU A 283 -3.66 -13.57 15.84
CA LEU A 283 -2.22 -13.83 15.78
C LEU A 283 -1.48 -13.22 16.95
N ALA A 284 -1.92 -12.03 17.40
CA ALA A 284 -1.41 -11.35 18.58
C ALA A 284 -2.47 -10.37 19.12
N GLN A 285 -2.39 -10.08 20.43
CA GLN A 285 -3.25 -9.10 21.08
C GLN A 285 -2.53 -8.40 22.22
N THR A 286 -2.99 -7.19 22.55
CA THR A 286 -2.57 -6.43 23.73
C THR A 286 -3.69 -5.52 24.18
N GLU A 287 -3.58 -4.97 25.39
CA GLU A 287 -4.51 -4.00 25.93
C GLU A 287 -3.73 -2.80 26.48
N ILE A 288 -4.38 -1.64 26.46
CA ILE A 288 -3.86 -0.41 27.05
C ILE A 288 -4.98 0.30 27.81
N LYS A 289 -4.67 0.75 29.04
CA LYS A 289 -5.51 1.67 29.80
C LYS A 289 -5.00 3.09 29.57
N LEU A 290 -5.88 3.97 29.11
CA LEU A 290 -5.59 5.37 28.78
C LEU A 290 -5.91 6.31 29.94
#